data_493b4dc6ba6e11b0426daad21d380fc5
#
_entry.id   493b4dc6ba6e11b0426daad21d380fc5
#
_cell.length_a   1.000
_cell.length_b   1.000
_cell.length_c   1.000
_cell.angle_alpha   90.00
_cell.angle_beta   90.00
_cell.angle_gamma   90.00
#
_symmetry.space_group_name_H-M   'P 1'
#
loop_
_entity.id
_entity.type
_entity.pdbx_description
1 polymer ?
#
loop_
_entity_poly.entity_id
_entity_poly.type
_entity_poly.pdbx_seq_one_letter_code
_entity_poly.pdbx_strand_id
1 'polypeptide(L)'
;MIARRPASQRPGTRPSRVVAGSPAAARRRPAEAGANGAIGVVGPREPCPCGSGRRYKACHGERTRPAPVLRPFLGRRDEPDLVALRELVPSATAPLILAADHLAKHPEHADRRITLCTMLPQAAPALVREDGEILVAMQIALPGLDASRDIAGALLAALDAEPGNVMDAPAASSPRLVEQRPDGLAGLPRLTDLLDPAPLEITVHHGFGWWLPSSDDGSGPNPEVAAMLERANATVVPTVRLSAVPAAYWCHPSDRWHLRWALPLAPPTGTAMDAPATDSADAAADHAADHDDVARSEEALLDALARLAAAERLTVGPGSRFVGFFRADGLAVPVWDLAADTEAERCEEPAAALRLAYRAALADPTPLNAQERRVRAGLVGRSLTLR
;
A
#
# COMPACT_ATOMS: atom_id res chain seq x y z
N MET A 1 -26.65 54.88 -22.78
CA MET A 1 -25.89 55.99 -22.14
C MET A 1 -24.69 55.39 -21.44
N ILE A 2 -23.54 55.69 -21.96
CA ILE A 2 -22.23 55.17 -21.59
C ILE A 2 -21.59 56.19 -20.62
N ALA A 3 -21.19 55.74 -19.44
CA ALA A 3 -20.39 56.54 -18.51
C ALA A 3 -18.98 55.96 -18.40
N ARG A 4 -18.01 56.75 -18.86
CA ARG A 4 -16.57 56.48 -18.79
C ARG A 4 -16.00 56.83 -17.40
N ARG A 5 -15.11 55.97 -16.92
CA ARG A 5 -14.22 56.24 -15.76
C ARG A 5 -13.00 57.06 -16.18
N PRO A 6 -12.50 57.97 -15.37
CA PRO A 6 -11.24 58.64 -15.60
C PRO A 6 -10.06 57.90 -14.91
N ALA A 7 -8.90 57.98 -15.52
CA ALA A 7 -7.61 57.49 -15.07
C ALA A 7 -7.05 58.34 -13.91
N SER A 8 -6.42 57.67 -12.92
CA SER A 8 -5.64 58.34 -11.87
C SER A 8 -4.15 58.13 -12.03
N GLN A 9 -3.43 59.18 -11.88
CA GLN A 9 -1.99 59.42 -12.07
C GLN A 9 -1.14 58.75 -11.01
N ARG A 10 0.06 58.35 -11.42
CA ARG A 10 1.18 58.00 -10.52
C ARG A 10 1.87 59.27 -9.99
N PRO A 11 2.40 59.25 -8.79
CA PRO A 11 3.53 60.05 -8.43
C PRO A 11 4.72 59.29 -7.84
N GLY A 12 5.92 59.59 -8.25
CA GLY A 12 6.95 60.16 -7.43
C GLY A 12 8.03 59.19 -6.97
N THR A 13 9.12 59.20 -7.69
CA THR A 13 10.45 58.71 -7.32
C THR A 13 10.95 59.33 -6.00
N ARG A 14 11.44 58.48 -5.06
CA ARG A 14 12.21 58.91 -3.89
C ARG A 14 13.70 58.57 -4.08
N PRO A 15 14.60 59.41 -3.59
CA PRO A 15 16.02 59.30 -3.82
C PRO A 15 16.72 58.26 -2.93
N SER A 16 17.75 57.67 -3.47
CA SER A 16 18.67 56.73 -2.84
C SER A 16 19.42 57.35 -1.66
N ARG A 17 19.30 56.71 -0.49
CA ARG A 17 20.12 57.03 0.69
C ARG A 17 21.31 56.07 0.73
N VAL A 18 22.49 56.58 0.48
CA VAL A 18 23.75 55.89 0.72
C VAL A 18 23.94 55.72 2.21
N VAL A 19 24.07 54.48 2.67
CA VAL A 19 24.45 54.14 4.04
C VAL A 19 25.81 53.46 4.01
N ALA A 20 26.70 54.03 4.75
CA ALA A 20 28.10 53.67 4.93
C ALA A 20 28.32 52.26 5.46
N GLY A 21 29.49 51.72 5.14
CA GLY A 21 29.89 50.34 5.41
C GLY A 21 29.82 49.92 6.87
N SER A 22 29.42 48.68 7.07
CA SER A 22 29.57 47.93 8.31
C SER A 22 30.79 47.02 8.24
N PRO A 23 31.48 46.78 9.36
CA PRO A 23 32.77 46.10 9.40
C PRO A 23 32.65 44.59 9.17
N ALA A 24 33.73 44.04 8.64
CA ALA A 24 33.95 42.64 8.34
C ALA A 24 33.52 41.69 9.48
N ALA A 25 32.56 40.83 9.18
CA ALA A 25 32.23 39.71 10.05
C ALA A 25 33.41 38.74 10.08
N ALA A 26 34.00 38.59 11.25
CA ALA A 26 35.06 37.63 11.52
C ALA A 26 34.61 36.23 11.13
N ARG A 27 35.36 35.60 10.24
CA ARG A 27 35.24 34.18 9.89
C ARG A 27 35.43 33.36 11.16
N ARG A 28 34.34 32.84 11.74
CA ARG A 28 34.42 31.79 12.75
C ARG A 28 34.98 30.55 12.09
N ARG A 29 36.08 30.04 12.61
CA ARG A 29 36.68 28.76 12.27
C ARG A 29 35.59 27.65 12.47
N PRO A 30 35.55 26.64 11.57
CA PRO A 30 34.72 25.45 11.83
C PRO A 30 35.18 24.81 13.14
N ALA A 31 34.26 24.45 14.01
CA ALA A 31 34.53 23.62 15.16
C ALA A 31 35.02 22.27 14.66
N GLU A 32 36.20 21.83 15.14
CA GLU A 32 36.74 20.52 14.87
C GLU A 32 35.71 19.46 15.32
N ALA A 33 35.33 18.56 14.41
CA ALA A 33 34.49 17.41 14.69
C ALA A 33 35.23 16.49 15.65
N GLY A 34 34.85 16.54 16.93
CA GLY A 34 35.28 15.55 17.92
C GLY A 34 34.76 14.18 17.52
N ALA A 35 35.67 13.22 17.46
CA ALA A 35 35.37 11.81 17.27
C ALA A 35 34.58 11.29 18.48
N ASN A 36 33.26 11.29 18.35
CA ASN A 36 32.26 10.41 18.97
C ASN A 36 30.87 11.05 18.76
N GLY A 37 30.14 10.51 17.80
CA GLY A 37 28.98 11.13 17.19
C GLY A 37 27.69 11.10 18.01
N ALA A 38 27.55 11.99 18.96
CA ALA A 38 26.23 12.43 19.36
C ALA A 38 25.98 13.79 18.69
N ILE A 39 25.34 13.80 17.53
CA ILE A 39 24.81 15.03 16.93
C ILE A 39 23.74 15.53 17.89
N GLY A 40 24.00 16.66 18.58
CA GLY A 40 23.00 17.30 19.43
C GLY A 40 21.73 17.54 18.63
N VAL A 41 20.58 17.42 19.27
CA VAL A 41 19.25 17.61 18.67
C VAL A 41 19.20 19.01 18.05
N VAL A 42 19.33 19.09 16.73
CA VAL A 42 19.30 20.35 15.98
C VAL A 42 17.85 20.71 15.68
N GLY A 43 17.42 21.89 16.08
CA GLY A 43 16.06 22.36 15.81
C GLY A 43 15.76 22.48 14.31
N PRO A 44 14.50 22.23 13.87
CA PRO A 44 14.14 22.21 12.44
C PRO A 44 14.46 23.52 11.68
N ARG A 45 14.53 24.63 12.39
CA ARG A 45 14.78 25.97 11.85
C ARG A 45 16.24 26.44 11.98
N GLU A 46 17.07 25.69 12.69
CA GLU A 46 18.50 26.01 12.87
C GLU A 46 19.30 25.72 11.61
N PRO A 47 20.48 26.37 11.43
CA PRO A 47 21.38 26.05 10.33
C PRO A 47 21.84 24.60 10.38
N CYS A 48 21.84 23.95 9.21
CA CYS A 48 22.25 22.54 9.13
C CYS A 48 23.73 22.36 9.51
N PRO A 49 24.09 21.41 10.38
CA PRO A 49 25.47 21.17 10.80
C PRO A 49 26.42 20.80 9.64
N CYS A 50 25.89 20.36 8.50
CA CYS A 50 26.71 20.03 7.32
C CYS A 50 27.37 21.22 6.63
N GLY A 51 27.13 22.46 7.09
CA GLY A 51 27.71 23.66 6.52
C GLY A 51 27.07 24.14 5.20
N SER A 52 25.97 23.55 4.75
CA SER A 52 25.28 23.91 3.50
C SER A 52 24.62 25.31 3.53
N GLY A 53 24.56 25.97 4.68
CA GLY A 53 23.85 27.25 4.87
C GLY A 53 22.32 27.12 4.84
N ARG A 54 21.78 25.95 4.58
CA ARG A 54 20.33 25.69 4.62
C ARG A 54 19.88 25.42 6.06
N ARG A 55 18.59 25.67 6.33
CA ARG A 55 17.97 25.24 7.61
C ARG A 55 17.95 23.71 7.68
N TYR A 56 18.11 23.15 8.89
CA TYR A 56 18.15 21.69 9.10
C TYR A 56 16.98 20.96 8.44
N LYS A 57 15.73 21.44 8.58
CA LYS A 57 14.55 20.87 7.94
C LYS A 57 14.57 20.84 6.40
N ALA A 58 15.33 21.73 5.77
CA ALA A 58 15.45 21.85 4.31
C ALA A 58 16.77 21.27 3.78
N CYS A 59 17.47 20.48 4.61
CA CYS A 59 18.72 19.83 4.27
C CYS A 59 18.71 18.40 4.83
N HIS A 60 19.30 18.14 5.99
CA HIS A 60 19.36 16.81 6.59
C HIS A 60 18.09 16.43 7.37
N GLY A 61 17.33 17.41 7.87
CA GLY A 61 16.04 17.17 8.52
C GLY A 61 14.94 16.65 7.55
N GLU A 62 15.10 16.87 6.25
CA GLU A 62 14.22 16.31 5.22
C GLU A 62 14.53 14.83 4.95
N ARG A 63 15.81 14.44 5.13
CA ARG A 63 16.27 13.05 4.97
C ARG A 63 15.96 12.15 6.17
N THR A 64 15.64 12.72 7.31
CA THR A 64 15.30 11.97 8.54
C THR A 64 13.80 11.73 8.70
N ARG A 65 12.96 12.24 7.79
CA ARG A 65 11.54 11.92 7.83
C ARG A 65 11.36 10.50 7.27
N PRO A 66 10.85 9.57 8.07
CA PRO A 66 10.66 8.21 7.60
C PRO A 66 9.70 8.23 6.40
N ALA A 67 10.11 7.58 5.31
CA ALA A 67 9.30 7.45 4.10
C ALA A 67 8.32 6.29 4.24
N PRO A 68 7.15 6.36 3.59
CA PRO A 68 6.24 5.22 3.52
C PRO A 68 6.91 4.02 2.84
N VAL A 69 6.66 2.83 3.37
CA VAL A 69 7.09 1.57 2.76
C VAL A 69 6.24 1.31 1.53
N LEU A 70 6.87 1.14 0.38
CA LEU A 70 6.16 0.97 -0.89
C LEU A 70 5.55 -0.43 -1.04
N ARG A 71 6.25 -1.47 -0.58
CA ARG A 71 5.81 -2.87 -0.67
C ARG A 71 5.73 -3.49 0.72
N PRO A 72 4.66 -3.22 1.48
CA PRO A 72 4.54 -3.67 2.87
C PRO A 72 4.47 -5.21 3.01
N PHE A 73 4.06 -5.92 1.97
CA PHE A 73 3.87 -7.38 1.98
C PHE A 73 4.93 -8.13 1.14
N LEU A 74 6.02 -7.44 0.77
CA LEU A 74 7.12 -8.03 0.00
C LEU A 74 7.63 -9.32 0.66
N GLY A 75 7.85 -10.34 -0.18
CA GLY A 75 8.35 -11.66 0.24
C GLY A 75 7.28 -12.72 0.42
N ARG A 76 5.99 -12.36 0.51
CA ARG A 76 4.90 -13.32 0.54
C ARG A 76 4.48 -13.75 -0.87
N ARG A 77 4.11 -15.04 -1.01
CA ARG A 77 3.59 -15.57 -2.29
C ARG A 77 2.23 -14.99 -2.65
N ASP A 78 1.46 -14.56 -1.65
CA ASP A 78 0.14 -13.95 -1.76
C ASP A 78 0.15 -12.43 -1.60
N GLU A 79 1.32 -11.78 -1.74
CA GLU A 79 1.44 -10.32 -1.71
C GLU A 79 0.41 -9.61 -2.62
N PRO A 80 0.19 -10.06 -3.89
CA PRO A 80 -0.81 -9.42 -4.74
C PRO A 80 -2.24 -9.53 -4.19
N ASP A 81 -2.59 -10.63 -3.54
CA ASP A 81 -3.89 -10.81 -2.90
C ASP A 81 -4.03 -9.90 -1.66
N LEU A 82 -2.98 -9.77 -0.83
CA LEU A 82 -2.97 -8.84 0.31
C LEU A 82 -3.16 -7.39 -0.14
N VAL A 83 -2.46 -6.98 -1.20
CA VAL A 83 -2.64 -5.65 -1.81
C VAL A 83 -4.07 -5.48 -2.33
N ALA A 84 -4.63 -6.49 -2.98
CA ALA A 84 -6.00 -6.45 -3.47
C ALA A 84 -7.03 -6.34 -2.33
N LEU A 85 -6.88 -7.08 -1.24
CA LEU A 85 -7.74 -6.99 -0.06
C LEU A 85 -7.72 -5.60 0.55
N ARG A 86 -6.57 -4.95 0.53
CA ARG A 86 -6.43 -3.60 1.06
C ARG A 86 -7.01 -2.52 0.17
N GLU A 87 -6.83 -2.62 -1.15
CA GLU A 87 -7.07 -1.51 -2.06
C GLU A 87 -8.24 -1.73 -3.04
N LEU A 88 -8.67 -2.98 -3.26
CA LEU A 88 -9.60 -3.32 -4.34
C LEU A 88 -10.90 -3.97 -3.87
N VAL A 89 -10.81 -4.77 -2.81
CA VAL A 89 -11.91 -5.66 -2.38
C VAL A 89 -12.67 -5.00 -1.23
N PRO A 90 -13.96 -4.73 -1.39
CA PRO A 90 -14.74 -4.04 -0.36
C PRO A 90 -15.01 -4.92 0.86
N SER A 91 -15.28 -6.20 0.64
CA SER A 91 -15.63 -7.12 1.72
C SER A 91 -15.07 -8.51 1.48
N ALA A 92 -14.09 -8.89 2.31
CA ALA A 92 -13.51 -10.24 2.31
C ALA A 92 -12.93 -10.57 3.68
N THR A 93 -12.73 -11.88 3.90
CA THR A 93 -12.08 -12.43 5.09
C THR A 93 -11.08 -13.51 4.69
N ALA A 94 -10.09 -13.76 5.56
CA ALA A 94 -9.15 -14.85 5.44
C ALA A 94 -8.71 -15.31 6.83
N PRO A 95 -8.79 -16.61 7.18
CA PRO A 95 -8.20 -17.13 8.41
C PRO A 95 -6.70 -16.85 8.43
N LEU A 96 -6.16 -16.39 9.58
CA LEU A 96 -4.74 -16.24 9.81
C LEU A 96 -4.19 -17.38 10.65
N ILE A 97 -3.07 -17.93 10.22
CA ILE A 97 -2.26 -18.90 10.95
C ILE A 97 -0.98 -18.21 11.36
N LEU A 98 -0.68 -18.22 12.66
CA LEU A 98 0.56 -17.64 13.18
C LEU A 98 1.77 -18.54 12.85
N ALA A 99 2.91 -17.92 12.60
CA ALA A 99 4.15 -18.61 12.33
C ALA A 99 4.60 -19.47 13.54
N ALA A 100 5.21 -20.61 13.26
CA ALA A 100 5.72 -21.51 14.30
C ALA A 100 6.72 -20.83 15.24
N ASP A 101 7.56 -19.95 14.72
CA ASP A 101 8.54 -19.18 15.52
C ASP A 101 7.88 -18.20 16.48
N HIS A 102 6.73 -17.64 16.11
CA HIS A 102 5.93 -16.80 17.00
C HIS A 102 5.29 -17.65 18.09
N LEU A 103 4.66 -18.76 17.73
CA LEU A 103 3.99 -19.67 18.67
C LEU A 103 4.98 -20.35 19.64
N ALA A 104 6.22 -20.58 19.22
CA ALA A 104 7.26 -21.08 20.12
C ALA A 104 7.63 -20.09 21.24
N LYS A 105 7.48 -18.79 20.99
CA LYS A 105 7.72 -17.72 21.98
C LYS A 105 6.46 -17.36 22.77
N HIS A 106 5.30 -17.56 22.18
CA HIS A 106 3.97 -17.21 22.69
C HIS A 106 3.00 -18.36 22.53
N PRO A 107 3.19 -19.48 23.29
CA PRO A 107 2.33 -20.66 23.21
C PRO A 107 0.86 -20.36 23.59
N GLU A 108 0.62 -19.31 24.37
CA GLU A 108 -0.73 -18.84 24.75
C GLU A 108 -1.57 -18.37 23.56
N HIS A 109 -0.94 -18.08 22.41
CA HIS A 109 -1.62 -17.67 21.19
C HIS A 109 -2.07 -18.83 20.29
N ALA A 110 -1.68 -20.08 20.60
CA ALA A 110 -1.90 -21.23 19.72
C ALA A 110 -3.37 -21.52 19.43
N ASP A 111 -4.25 -21.31 20.43
CA ASP A 111 -5.69 -21.59 20.33
C ASP A 111 -6.51 -20.36 19.90
N ARG A 112 -5.87 -19.24 19.59
CA ARG A 112 -6.58 -18.02 19.18
C ARG A 112 -7.08 -18.15 17.75
N ARG A 113 -8.39 -17.95 17.55
CA ARG A 113 -8.97 -17.83 16.21
C ARG A 113 -8.77 -16.42 15.70
N ILE A 114 -8.09 -16.28 14.57
CA ILE A 114 -7.72 -14.98 13.98
C ILE A 114 -8.23 -14.93 12.55
N THR A 115 -8.93 -13.86 12.20
CA THR A 115 -9.44 -13.62 10.86
C THR A 115 -8.95 -12.25 10.37
N LEU A 116 -8.18 -12.24 9.28
CA LEU A 116 -7.91 -11.03 8.53
C LEU A 116 -9.18 -10.63 7.78
N CYS A 117 -9.49 -9.34 7.77
CA CYS A 117 -10.66 -8.84 7.07
C CYS A 117 -10.35 -7.50 6.36
N THR A 118 -11.16 -7.16 5.37
CA THR A 118 -10.92 -5.93 4.60
C THR A 118 -11.12 -4.70 5.47
N MET A 119 -12.26 -4.58 6.15
CA MET A 119 -12.59 -3.41 6.96
C MET A 119 -13.49 -3.79 8.14
N LEU A 120 -13.29 -3.16 9.27
CA LEU A 120 -14.15 -3.25 10.45
C LEU A 120 -15.05 -2.02 10.60
N PRO A 121 -16.10 -2.09 11.42
CA PRO A 121 -16.91 -0.91 11.76
C PRO A 121 -16.03 0.26 12.20
N GLN A 122 -16.35 1.47 11.73
CA GLN A 122 -15.60 2.70 12.00
C GLN A 122 -14.13 2.66 11.54
N ALA A 123 -13.78 1.72 10.67
CA ALA A 123 -12.40 1.46 10.24
C ALA A 123 -11.44 1.22 11.41
N ALA A 124 -11.93 0.51 12.44
CA ALA A 124 -11.12 0.07 13.57
C ALA A 124 -10.02 -0.88 13.09
N PRO A 125 -8.80 -0.84 13.68
CA PRO A 125 -7.70 -1.71 13.26
C PRO A 125 -7.87 -3.17 13.67
N ALA A 126 -8.52 -3.45 14.80
CA ALA A 126 -8.87 -4.81 15.22
C ALA A 126 -10.05 -4.82 16.20
N LEU A 127 -10.65 -5.98 16.33
CA LEU A 127 -11.76 -6.26 17.25
C LEU A 127 -11.58 -7.67 17.81
N VAL A 128 -11.72 -7.83 19.13
CA VAL A 128 -11.86 -9.13 19.78
C VAL A 128 -13.34 -9.34 20.09
N ARG A 129 -13.97 -10.32 19.46
CA ARG A 129 -15.38 -10.65 19.68
C ARG A 129 -15.62 -11.22 21.05
N GLU A 130 -16.87 -11.24 21.52
CA GLU A 130 -17.29 -11.85 22.78
C GLU A 130 -16.94 -13.36 22.86
N ASP A 131 -16.93 -14.06 21.71
CA ASP A 131 -16.55 -15.47 21.61
C ASP A 131 -15.03 -15.69 21.52
N GLY A 132 -14.24 -14.63 21.64
CA GLY A 132 -12.78 -14.64 21.64
C GLY A 132 -12.15 -14.65 20.23
N GLU A 133 -12.93 -14.63 19.14
CA GLU A 133 -12.38 -14.50 17.80
C GLU A 133 -11.80 -13.09 17.59
N ILE A 134 -10.59 -13.03 17.03
CA ILE A 134 -9.91 -11.80 16.69
C ILE A 134 -10.14 -11.48 15.21
N LEU A 135 -10.67 -10.29 14.92
CA LEU A 135 -10.75 -9.72 13.59
C LEU A 135 -9.70 -8.62 13.44
N VAL A 136 -8.88 -8.69 12.39
CA VAL A 136 -7.83 -7.69 12.10
C VAL A 136 -8.07 -7.08 10.73
N ALA A 137 -8.15 -5.74 10.64
CA ALA A 137 -8.50 -5.03 9.43
C ALA A 137 -7.28 -4.68 8.58
N MET A 138 -7.46 -4.82 7.25
CA MET A 138 -6.51 -4.32 6.24
C MET A 138 -6.64 -2.81 6.02
N GLN A 139 -7.88 -2.29 6.11
CA GLN A 139 -8.22 -0.90 5.86
C GLN A 139 -8.57 -0.23 7.19
N ILE A 140 -7.80 0.76 7.57
CA ILE A 140 -7.96 1.50 8.83
C ILE A 140 -8.11 2.99 8.59
N ALA A 141 -8.72 3.72 9.51
CA ALA A 141 -9.02 5.15 9.36
C ALA A 141 -7.77 6.02 9.17
N LEU A 142 -6.69 5.70 9.86
CA LEU A 142 -5.45 6.49 9.86
C LEU A 142 -4.25 5.56 9.67
N PRO A 143 -3.90 5.20 8.42
CA PRO A 143 -2.75 4.36 8.16
C PRO A 143 -1.44 5.07 8.49
N GLY A 144 -0.44 4.30 8.90
CA GLY A 144 0.92 4.76 9.16
C GLY A 144 1.81 4.72 7.90
N LEU A 145 3.09 4.50 8.13
CA LEU A 145 4.12 4.44 7.07
C LEU A 145 4.28 3.05 6.46
N ASP A 146 3.81 2.01 7.15
CA ASP A 146 3.97 0.61 6.74
C ASP A 146 2.72 -0.19 7.13
N ALA A 147 1.91 -0.55 6.15
CA ALA A 147 0.68 -1.28 6.38
C ALA A 147 0.92 -2.65 7.06
N SER A 148 2.00 -3.35 6.71
CA SER A 148 2.34 -4.64 7.32
C SER A 148 2.61 -4.51 8.82
N ARG A 149 3.32 -3.46 9.23
CA ARG A 149 3.60 -3.17 10.64
C ARG A 149 2.38 -2.66 11.40
N ASP A 150 1.52 -1.91 10.72
CA ASP A 150 0.27 -1.42 11.33
C ASP A 150 -0.67 -2.59 11.65
N ILE A 151 -0.85 -3.51 10.70
CA ILE A 151 -1.67 -4.70 10.88
C ILE A 151 -1.05 -5.63 11.95
N ALA A 152 0.27 -5.82 11.93
CA ALA A 152 0.97 -6.59 12.94
C ALA A 152 0.80 -6.00 14.34
N GLY A 153 0.92 -4.68 14.47
CA GLY A 153 0.71 -3.99 15.75
C GLY A 153 -0.72 -4.16 16.29
N ALA A 154 -1.71 -4.05 15.40
CA ALA A 154 -3.11 -4.27 15.76
C ALA A 154 -3.38 -5.73 16.16
N LEU A 155 -2.81 -6.68 15.43
CA LEU A 155 -2.91 -8.12 15.73
C LEU A 155 -2.31 -8.42 17.11
N LEU A 156 -1.08 -7.98 17.38
CA LEU A 156 -0.42 -8.23 18.66
C LEU A 156 -1.20 -7.61 19.82
N ALA A 157 -1.70 -6.39 19.67
CA ALA A 157 -2.53 -5.76 20.68
C ALA A 157 -3.84 -6.53 20.93
N ALA A 158 -4.44 -7.09 19.88
CA ALA A 158 -5.67 -7.87 19.99
C ALA A 158 -5.45 -9.27 20.61
N LEU A 159 -4.27 -9.88 20.39
CA LEU A 159 -3.89 -11.14 21.02
C LEU A 159 -3.84 -11.05 22.54
N ASP A 160 -3.43 -9.91 23.07
CA ASP A 160 -3.34 -9.62 24.51
C ASP A 160 -4.64 -9.03 25.10
N ALA A 161 -5.64 -8.75 24.25
CA ALA A 161 -6.86 -8.08 24.70
C ALA A 161 -7.94 -9.08 25.15
N GLU A 162 -8.81 -8.63 26.06
CA GLU A 162 -9.98 -9.37 26.51
C GLU A 162 -11.09 -9.36 25.44
N PRO A 163 -11.97 -10.38 25.44
CA PRO A 163 -13.16 -10.41 24.60
C PRO A 163 -14.04 -9.15 24.74
N GLY A 164 -14.68 -8.74 23.65
CA GLY A 164 -15.51 -7.53 23.58
C GLY A 164 -14.75 -6.23 23.29
N ASN A 165 -13.42 -6.26 23.21
CA ASN A 165 -12.61 -5.06 22.97
C ASN A 165 -12.50 -4.68 21.50
N VAL A 166 -12.73 -3.40 21.21
CA VAL A 166 -12.40 -2.76 19.94
C VAL A 166 -11.09 -2.00 20.09
N MET A 167 -10.12 -2.28 19.23
CA MET A 167 -8.85 -1.57 19.25
C MET A 167 -9.04 -0.16 18.70
N ASP A 168 -8.59 0.84 19.44
CA ASP A 168 -8.63 2.27 19.05
C ASP A 168 -7.23 2.89 19.19
N ALA A 169 -6.19 2.10 18.93
CA ALA A 169 -4.82 2.58 18.98
C ALA A 169 -4.41 3.21 17.64
N PRO A 170 -3.58 4.26 17.65
CA PRO A 170 -3.02 4.78 16.42
C PRO A 170 -2.16 3.71 15.74
N ALA A 171 -2.08 3.78 14.40
CA ALA A 171 -1.25 2.87 13.60
C ALA A 171 0.17 2.76 14.17
N ALA A 172 0.68 1.55 14.31
CA ALA A 172 1.97 1.27 14.95
C ALA A 172 3.13 2.00 14.25
N SER A 173 3.05 2.12 12.93
CA SER A 173 4.02 2.82 12.10
C SER A 173 3.65 4.29 11.84
N SER A 174 2.78 4.91 12.65
CA SER A 174 2.47 6.33 12.50
C SER A 174 3.75 7.17 12.65
N PRO A 175 3.94 8.23 11.83
CA PRO A 175 5.20 9.00 11.80
C PRO A 175 5.62 9.48 13.18
N ARG A 176 4.67 9.92 14.01
CA ARG A 176 4.93 10.41 15.37
C ARG A 176 5.49 9.34 16.29
N LEU A 177 4.95 8.11 16.23
CA LEU A 177 5.42 7.00 17.05
C LEU A 177 6.78 6.52 16.60
N VAL A 178 6.99 6.41 15.29
CA VAL A 178 8.25 5.99 14.67
C VAL A 178 9.39 6.97 15.02
N GLU A 179 9.14 8.29 14.97
CA GLU A 179 10.13 9.31 15.34
C GLU A 179 10.54 9.24 16.82
N GLN A 180 9.69 8.69 17.70
CA GLN A 180 9.97 8.54 19.12
C GLN A 180 10.69 7.23 19.46
N ARG A 181 10.80 6.28 18.53
CA ARG A 181 11.44 4.99 18.75
C ARG A 181 12.92 5.04 18.41
N PRO A 182 13.80 4.47 19.25
CA PRO A 182 15.23 4.38 18.93
C PRO A 182 15.51 3.64 17.63
N ASP A 183 14.73 2.57 17.36
CA ASP A 183 14.90 1.66 16.22
C ASP A 183 14.02 2.05 15.02
N GLY A 184 13.27 3.16 15.14
CA GLY A 184 12.38 3.61 14.07
C GLY A 184 11.38 2.53 13.65
N LEU A 185 11.22 2.32 12.33
CA LEU A 185 10.37 1.26 11.78
C LEU A 185 10.94 -0.13 12.03
N ALA A 186 12.26 -0.29 12.06
CA ALA A 186 12.91 -1.60 12.20
C ALA A 186 12.56 -2.32 13.52
N GLY A 187 12.27 -1.56 14.57
CA GLY A 187 11.84 -2.12 15.86
C GLY A 187 10.38 -2.60 15.92
N LEU A 188 9.64 -2.53 14.81
CA LEU A 188 8.27 -3.01 14.71
C LEU A 188 8.21 -4.30 13.89
N PRO A 189 7.56 -5.37 14.36
CA PRO A 189 7.40 -6.59 13.57
C PRO A 189 6.51 -6.31 12.35
N ARG A 190 6.76 -7.01 11.26
CA ARG A 190 5.89 -7.01 10.07
C ARG A 190 4.85 -8.11 10.20
N LEU A 191 3.69 -7.93 9.57
CA LEU A 191 2.68 -9.00 9.49
C LEU A 191 3.26 -10.26 8.83
N THR A 192 4.11 -10.09 7.82
CA THR A 192 4.79 -11.17 7.11
C THR A 192 5.67 -12.04 8.01
N ASP A 193 6.17 -11.47 9.11
CA ASP A 193 7.04 -12.18 10.07
C ASP A 193 6.23 -12.95 11.14
N LEU A 194 4.95 -12.59 11.30
CA LEU A 194 4.04 -13.20 12.28
C LEU A 194 3.21 -14.34 11.71
N LEU A 195 3.09 -14.45 10.38
CA LEU A 195 2.21 -15.40 9.73
C LEU A 195 2.96 -16.61 9.19
N ASP A 196 2.26 -17.75 9.17
CA ASP A 196 2.67 -18.91 8.39
C ASP A 196 2.89 -18.52 6.91
N PRO A 197 3.93 -19.06 6.23
CA PRO A 197 4.25 -18.70 4.85
C PRO A 197 3.25 -19.19 3.80
N ALA A 198 2.30 -20.06 4.17
CA ALA A 198 1.25 -20.51 3.25
C ALA A 198 0.38 -19.33 2.77
N PRO A 199 -0.08 -19.36 1.51
CA PRO A 199 -1.02 -18.36 1.01
C PRO A 199 -2.33 -18.36 1.79
N LEU A 200 -2.95 -17.18 1.92
CA LEU A 200 -4.23 -17.00 2.60
C LEU A 200 -5.39 -17.62 1.82
N GLU A 201 -6.32 -18.25 2.52
CA GLU A 201 -7.61 -18.71 2.00
C GLU A 201 -8.63 -17.56 2.05
N ILE A 202 -8.80 -16.85 0.93
CA ILE A 202 -9.60 -15.63 0.85
C ILE A 202 -11.04 -15.97 0.47
N THR A 203 -11.99 -15.49 1.27
CA THR A 203 -13.42 -15.52 0.99
C THR A 203 -13.91 -14.08 0.73
N VAL A 204 -14.43 -13.82 -0.47
CA VAL A 204 -15.09 -12.55 -0.81
C VAL A 204 -16.56 -12.64 -0.46
N HIS A 205 -17.09 -11.56 0.15
CA HIS A 205 -18.47 -11.50 0.61
C HIS A 205 -19.26 -10.41 -0.12
N HIS A 206 -20.57 -10.62 -0.25
CA HIS A 206 -21.49 -9.62 -0.82
C HIS A 206 -21.87 -8.51 0.16
N GLY A 207 -21.41 -8.58 1.40
CA GLY A 207 -21.70 -7.61 2.46
C GLY A 207 -20.86 -7.88 3.69
N PHE A 208 -21.19 -7.20 4.77
CA PHE A 208 -20.46 -7.25 6.04
C PHE A 208 -21.17 -8.09 7.12
N GLY A 209 -22.02 -9.04 6.72
CA GLY A 209 -22.70 -9.93 7.68
C GLY A 209 -21.75 -10.67 8.62
N TRP A 210 -20.55 -10.94 8.17
CA TRP A 210 -19.47 -11.57 8.94
C TRP A 210 -18.92 -10.68 10.08
N TRP A 211 -19.30 -9.41 10.17
CA TRP A 211 -18.98 -8.57 11.34
C TRP A 211 -19.64 -9.10 12.61
N LEU A 212 -20.79 -9.74 12.44
CA LEU A 212 -21.55 -10.30 13.56
C LEU A 212 -21.08 -11.73 13.85
N PRO A 213 -21.05 -12.12 15.13
CA PRO A 213 -20.86 -13.53 15.48
C PRO A 213 -22.02 -14.35 14.95
N SER A 214 -21.79 -15.62 14.66
CA SER A 214 -22.86 -16.56 14.36
C SER A 214 -23.74 -16.72 15.60
N SER A 215 -25.01 -16.31 15.51
CA SER A 215 -25.96 -16.48 16.62
C SER A 215 -26.60 -17.87 16.50
N ASP A 216 -26.28 -18.76 17.42
CA ASP A 216 -26.91 -20.10 17.47
C ASP A 216 -28.37 -20.05 17.96
N ASP A 217 -28.80 -18.95 18.58
CA ASP A 217 -30.12 -18.79 19.19
C ASP A 217 -31.18 -18.17 18.24
N GLY A 218 -30.82 -17.90 16.99
CA GLY A 218 -31.72 -17.28 16.00
C GLY A 218 -32.14 -15.84 16.30
N SER A 219 -31.58 -15.20 17.32
CA SER A 219 -31.78 -13.77 17.57
C SER A 219 -30.99 -12.94 16.54
N GLY A 220 -31.69 -12.13 15.77
CA GLY A 220 -31.05 -11.18 14.85
C GLY A 220 -30.34 -10.05 15.62
N PRO A 221 -29.48 -9.28 14.94
CA PRO A 221 -28.85 -8.11 15.55
C PRO A 221 -29.90 -7.08 16.02
N ASN A 222 -29.54 -6.31 17.04
CA ASN A 222 -30.42 -5.23 17.48
C ASN A 222 -30.66 -4.22 16.32
N PRO A 223 -31.75 -3.42 16.36
CA PRO A 223 -32.14 -2.53 15.24
C PRO A 223 -31.05 -1.54 14.83
N GLU A 224 -30.22 -1.04 15.75
CA GLU A 224 -29.15 -0.09 15.46
C GLU A 224 -28.02 -0.75 14.67
N VAL A 225 -27.61 -1.95 15.10
CA VAL A 225 -26.60 -2.75 14.41
C VAL A 225 -27.12 -3.20 13.04
N ALA A 226 -28.39 -3.60 12.93
CA ALA A 226 -29.01 -3.95 11.66
C ALA A 226 -28.98 -2.77 10.68
N ALA A 227 -29.36 -1.55 11.12
CA ALA A 227 -29.34 -0.37 10.29
C ALA A 227 -27.92 0.09 9.91
N MET A 228 -26.93 -0.13 10.78
CA MET A 228 -25.51 0.11 10.46
C MET A 228 -25.04 -0.87 9.37
N LEU A 229 -25.35 -2.14 9.52
CA LEU A 229 -24.99 -3.19 8.57
C LEU A 229 -25.63 -2.97 7.19
N GLU A 230 -26.89 -2.61 7.15
CA GLU A 230 -27.61 -2.28 5.91
C GLU A 230 -26.93 -1.13 5.17
N ARG A 231 -26.58 -0.05 5.89
CA ARG A 231 -25.86 1.09 5.31
C ARG A 231 -24.47 0.70 4.78
N ALA A 232 -23.74 -0.12 5.53
CA ALA A 232 -22.45 -0.63 5.10
C ALA A 232 -22.60 -1.51 3.84
N ASN A 233 -23.55 -2.44 3.84
CA ASN A 233 -23.81 -3.32 2.70
C ASN A 233 -24.21 -2.56 1.43
N ALA A 234 -24.93 -1.46 1.56
CA ALA A 234 -25.31 -0.62 0.42
C ALA A 234 -24.11 0.03 -0.31
N THR A 235 -22.93 0.06 0.31
CA THR A 235 -21.69 0.58 -0.29
C THR A 235 -20.82 -0.49 -0.94
N VAL A 236 -21.16 -1.77 -0.76
CA VAL A 236 -20.37 -2.88 -1.30
C VAL A 236 -20.56 -2.98 -2.81
N VAL A 237 -19.47 -2.81 -3.54
CA VAL A 237 -19.43 -3.09 -4.98
C VAL A 237 -19.41 -4.60 -5.18
N PRO A 238 -20.33 -5.17 -6.00
CA PRO A 238 -20.27 -6.59 -6.35
C PRO A 238 -18.88 -6.97 -6.85
N THR A 239 -18.26 -7.92 -6.17
CA THR A 239 -16.87 -8.31 -6.45
C THR A 239 -16.75 -9.83 -6.32
N VAL A 240 -16.08 -10.45 -7.30
CA VAL A 240 -15.80 -11.89 -7.33
C VAL A 240 -14.32 -12.10 -7.57
N ARG A 241 -13.65 -12.89 -6.73
CA ARG A 241 -12.28 -13.32 -6.95
C ARG A 241 -12.27 -14.46 -7.96
N LEU A 242 -11.45 -14.35 -9.01
CA LEU A 242 -11.28 -15.45 -9.96
C LEU A 242 -10.55 -16.62 -9.29
N SER A 243 -10.96 -17.84 -9.62
CA SER A 243 -10.37 -19.07 -9.10
C SER A 243 -9.17 -19.56 -9.90
N ALA A 244 -9.17 -19.33 -11.23
CA ALA A 244 -8.12 -19.77 -12.14
C ALA A 244 -6.80 -19.00 -12.01
N VAL A 245 -6.84 -17.80 -11.44
CA VAL A 245 -5.67 -16.94 -11.28
C VAL A 245 -5.69 -16.21 -9.93
N PRO A 246 -4.54 -16.05 -9.26
CA PRO A 246 -4.48 -15.31 -8.01
C PRO A 246 -4.69 -13.81 -8.25
N ALA A 247 -5.22 -13.12 -7.27
CA ALA A 247 -5.34 -11.67 -7.16
C ALA A 247 -6.04 -10.97 -8.34
N ALA A 248 -6.90 -11.69 -9.06
CA ALA A 248 -7.76 -11.13 -10.10
C ALA A 248 -9.20 -11.06 -9.60
N TYR A 249 -9.79 -9.87 -9.74
CA TYR A 249 -11.12 -9.57 -9.20
C TYR A 249 -12.01 -8.98 -10.27
N TRP A 250 -13.06 -9.71 -10.61
CA TRP A 250 -14.19 -9.17 -11.35
C TRP A 250 -14.96 -8.24 -10.42
N CYS A 251 -15.40 -7.10 -10.92
CA CYS A 251 -16.23 -6.17 -10.16
C CYS A 251 -17.21 -5.40 -11.05
N HIS A 252 -18.37 -5.06 -10.46
CA HIS A 252 -19.45 -4.36 -11.15
C HIS A 252 -19.83 -3.07 -10.41
N PRO A 253 -19.00 -2.00 -10.49
CA PRO A 253 -19.36 -0.71 -9.95
C PRO A 253 -20.41 -0.03 -10.85
N SER A 254 -21.61 0.18 -10.33
CA SER A 254 -22.75 0.86 -10.99
C SER A 254 -23.20 0.20 -12.30
N ASP A 255 -22.74 0.71 -13.45
CA ASP A 255 -23.15 0.30 -14.79
C ASP A 255 -22.01 -0.30 -15.65
N ARG A 256 -20.90 -0.64 -15.02
CA ARG A 256 -19.68 -1.09 -15.70
C ARG A 256 -19.18 -2.38 -15.12
N TRP A 257 -18.68 -3.25 -16.01
CA TRP A 257 -18.02 -4.50 -15.65
C TRP A 257 -16.52 -4.34 -15.85
N HIS A 258 -15.75 -4.65 -14.82
CA HIS A 258 -14.29 -4.56 -14.85
C HIS A 258 -13.63 -5.85 -14.34
N LEU A 259 -12.46 -6.14 -14.88
CA LEU A 259 -11.50 -7.00 -14.21
C LEU A 259 -10.33 -6.13 -13.72
N ARG A 260 -9.99 -6.26 -12.44
CA ARG A 260 -8.81 -5.66 -11.82
C ARG A 260 -7.90 -6.78 -11.37
N TRP A 261 -6.64 -6.70 -11.74
CA TRP A 261 -5.71 -7.78 -11.46
C TRP A 261 -4.41 -7.25 -10.87
N ALA A 262 -4.13 -7.52 -9.59
CA ALA A 262 -2.85 -7.25 -8.99
C ALA A 262 -1.83 -8.27 -9.53
N LEU A 263 -1.06 -7.89 -10.53
CA LEU A 263 -0.07 -8.77 -11.14
C LEU A 263 1.17 -8.87 -10.24
N PRO A 264 1.69 -10.08 -10.03
CA PRO A 264 2.96 -10.24 -9.36
C PRO A 264 4.05 -9.60 -10.22
N LEU A 265 4.85 -8.75 -9.61
CA LEU A 265 6.08 -8.25 -10.22
C LEU A 265 7.14 -9.35 -10.20
N ALA A 266 8.11 -9.25 -11.13
CA ALA A 266 9.25 -10.15 -11.07
C ALA A 266 9.92 -10.05 -9.68
N PRO A 267 10.35 -11.18 -9.09
CA PRO A 267 11.11 -11.12 -7.84
C PRO A 267 12.39 -10.32 -8.09
N PRO A 268 12.90 -9.58 -7.07
CA PRO A 268 14.17 -8.88 -7.18
C PRO A 268 15.26 -9.86 -7.65
N THR A 269 16.10 -9.39 -8.59
CA THR A 269 17.18 -10.20 -9.17
C THR A 269 18.13 -10.68 -8.08
N GLY A 270 18.10 -11.95 -7.75
CA GLY A 270 18.93 -12.58 -6.70
C GLY A 270 18.17 -13.45 -5.71
N THR A 271 16.87 -13.37 -5.64
CA THR A 271 16.04 -14.26 -4.82
C THR A 271 15.44 -15.37 -5.68
N ALA A 272 16.02 -16.58 -5.57
CA ALA A 272 15.34 -17.77 -6.05
C ALA A 272 14.00 -17.89 -5.29
N MET A 273 12.92 -18.23 -6.00
CA MET A 273 11.56 -18.38 -5.43
C MET A 273 11.48 -19.46 -4.33
N ASP A 274 12.59 -20.12 -4.00
CA ASP A 274 12.73 -21.20 -3.02
C ASP A 274 13.79 -20.94 -1.94
N ALA A 275 14.38 -19.73 -1.85
CA ALA A 275 15.34 -19.43 -0.79
C ALA A 275 14.63 -19.02 0.51
N PRO A 276 15.00 -19.57 1.68
CA PRO A 276 14.49 -19.08 2.97
C PRO A 276 14.95 -17.63 3.18
N ALA A 277 14.09 -16.82 3.79
CA ALA A 277 14.38 -15.44 4.15
C ALA A 277 15.65 -15.40 5.04
N THR A 278 16.71 -14.76 4.56
CA THR A 278 17.90 -14.49 5.36
C THR A 278 17.71 -13.15 6.08
N ASP A 279 17.91 -13.18 7.40
CA ASP A 279 18.02 -12.00 8.27
C ASP A 279 19.03 -11.00 7.71
N SER A 280 18.60 -9.85 7.26
CA SER A 280 19.48 -8.73 6.93
C SER A 280 19.17 -7.52 7.81
N ALA A 281 20.12 -7.20 8.67
CA ALA A 281 20.06 -6.16 9.69
C ALA A 281 20.47 -4.78 9.16
N ASP A 282 19.94 -4.32 8.01
CA ASP A 282 20.29 -2.98 7.49
C ASP A 282 19.07 -2.25 6.89
N ALA A 283 18.18 -1.79 7.77
CA ALA A 283 16.90 -1.18 7.41
C ALA A 283 17.00 0.14 6.60
N ALA A 284 18.15 0.81 6.58
CA ALA A 284 18.34 2.06 5.83
C ALA A 284 18.81 1.82 4.39
N ALA A 285 19.51 0.71 4.14
CA ALA A 285 19.90 0.26 2.81
C ALA A 285 18.70 -0.38 2.07
N ASP A 286 17.79 -1.01 2.79
CA ASP A 286 16.57 -1.65 2.26
C ASP A 286 15.63 -0.66 1.54
N HIS A 287 15.48 0.58 2.04
CA HIS A 287 14.56 1.55 1.42
C HIS A 287 15.03 2.08 0.06
N ALA A 288 16.34 2.21 -0.17
CA ALA A 288 16.86 2.65 -1.47
C ALA A 288 16.83 1.49 -2.49
N ALA A 289 17.13 0.27 -2.05
CA ALA A 289 17.04 -0.94 -2.86
C ALA A 289 15.58 -1.24 -3.27
N ASP A 290 14.61 -1.04 -2.38
CA ASP A 290 13.18 -1.24 -2.63
C ASP A 290 12.65 -0.33 -3.77
N HIS A 291 13.07 0.93 -3.83
CA HIS A 291 12.64 1.86 -4.89
C HIS A 291 13.16 1.48 -6.27
N ASP A 292 14.43 1.09 -6.37
CA ASP A 292 15.06 0.70 -7.63
C ASP A 292 14.54 -0.66 -8.12
N ASP A 293 14.22 -1.58 -7.22
CA ASP A 293 13.65 -2.89 -7.54
C ASP A 293 12.19 -2.77 -7.98
N VAL A 294 11.41 -1.93 -7.33
CA VAL A 294 10.03 -1.62 -7.76
C VAL A 294 10.03 -0.98 -9.16
N ALA A 295 10.92 -0.01 -9.42
CA ALA A 295 11.00 0.64 -10.72
C ALA A 295 11.40 -0.36 -11.82
N ARG A 296 12.41 -1.20 -11.60
CA ARG A 296 12.83 -2.24 -12.56
C ARG A 296 11.75 -3.29 -12.81
N SER A 297 11.06 -3.69 -11.75
CA SER A 297 9.96 -4.64 -11.84
C SER A 297 8.76 -4.06 -12.61
N GLU A 298 8.48 -2.77 -12.44
CA GLU A 298 7.44 -2.07 -13.21
C GLU A 298 7.83 -1.92 -14.69
N GLU A 299 9.10 -1.62 -15.00
CA GLU A 299 9.58 -1.58 -16.38
C GLU A 299 9.41 -2.92 -17.08
N ALA A 300 9.78 -4.02 -16.42
CA ALA A 300 9.59 -5.37 -16.95
C ALA A 300 8.10 -5.71 -17.18
N LEU A 301 7.23 -5.30 -16.25
CA LEU A 301 5.79 -5.45 -16.40
C LEU A 301 5.28 -4.65 -17.62
N LEU A 302 5.68 -3.40 -17.77
CA LEU A 302 5.28 -2.56 -18.89
C LEU A 302 5.76 -3.12 -20.23
N ASP A 303 6.95 -3.68 -20.29
CA ASP A 303 7.50 -4.35 -21.46
C ASP A 303 6.69 -5.60 -21.81
N ALA A 304 6.35 -6.43 -20.81
CA ALA A 304 5.51 -7.60 -21.00
C ALA A 304 4.10 -7.23 -21.50
N LEU A 305 3.45 -6.23 -20.88
CA LEU A 305 2.16 -5.74 -21.35
C LEU A 305 2.23 -5.16 -22.76
N ALA A 306 3.32 -4.47 -23.12
CA ALA A 306 3.51 -3.93 -24.46
C ALA A 306 3.63 -5.04 -25.53
N ARG A 307 4.37 -6.12 -25.24
CA ARG A 307 4.44 -7.31 -26.11
C ARG A 307 3.07 -7.93 -26.33
N LEU A 308 2.33 -8.15 -25.22
CA LEU A 308 1.00 -8.74 -25.28
C LEU A 308 0.02 -7.86 -26.05
N ALA A 309 0.06 -6.54 -25.85
CA ALA A 309 -0.80 -5.62 -26.57
C ALA A 309 -0.45 -5.50 -28.05
N ALA A 310 0.85 -5.49 -28.39
CA ALA A 310 1.30 -5.50 -29.80
C ALA A 310 0.91 -6.78 -30.54
N ALA A 311 0.78 -7.89 -29.82
CA ALA A 311 0.34 -9.18 -30.33
C ALA A 311 -1.19 -9.38 -30.23
N GLU A 312 -1.96 -8.36 -29.85
CA GLU A 312 -3.42 -8.42 -29.63
C GLU A 312 -3.85 -9.48 -28.60
N ARG A 313 -2.97 -9.80 -27.65
CA ARG A 313 -3.17 -10.84 -26.61
C ARG A 313 -3.44 -10.27 -25.23
N LEU A 314 -3.51 -8.94 -25.07
CA LEU A 314 -3.80 -8.26 -23.81
C LEU A 314 -5.32 -8.18 -23.56
N THR A 315 -5.95 -9.34 -23.42
CA THR A 315 -7.41 -9.50 -23.29
C THR A 315 -7.75 -10.51 -22.20
N VAL A 316 -8.88 -10.32 -21.53
CA VAL A 316 -9.45 -11.20 -20.50
C VAL A 316 -10.81 -11.74 -20.93
N GLY A 317 -11.02 -11.88 -22.22
CA GLY A 317 -12.20 -12.45 -22.85
C GLY A 317 -12.76 -11.61 -23.99
N PRO A 318 -13.75 -12.14 -24.74
CA PRO A 318 -14.37 -11.44 -25.85
C PRO A 318 -14.96 -10.09 -25.44
N GLY A 319 -14.67 -9.04 -26.21
CA GLY A 319 -15.16 -7.69 -25.94
C GLY A 319 -14.48 -6.97 -24.78
N SER A 320 -13.53 -7.61 -24.10
CA SER A 320 -12.74 -6.93 -23.06
C SER A 320 -11.76 -5.93 -23.67
N ARG A 321 -11.55 -4.81 -22.97
CA ARG A 321 -10.66 -3.74 -23.41
C ARG A 321 -9.75 -3.32 -22.28
N PHE A 322 -8.43 -3.43 -22.45
CA PHE A 322 -7.47 -2.89 -21.52
C PHE A 322 -7.62 -1.37 -21.42
N VAL A 323 -7.87 -0.87 -20.21
CA VAL A 323 -8.07 0.56 -19.92
C VAL A 323 -6.76 1.24 -19.55
N GLY A 324 -5.99 0.60 -18.70
CA GLY A 324 -4.76 1.12 -18.11
C GLY A 324 -4.40 0.35 -16.86
N PHE A 325 -3.56 0.93 -16.04
CA PHE A 325 -3.22 0.37 -14.73
C PHE A 325 -3.08 1.49 -13.69
N PHE A 326 -3.21 1.15 -12.44
CA PHE A 326 -2.87 2.03 -11.33
C PHE A 326 -1.88 1.34 -10.40
N ARG A 327 -1.30 2.08 -9.46
CA ARG A 327 -0.36 1.56 -8.47
C ARG A 327 -1.05 1.39 -7.13
N ALA A 328 -0.82 0.25 -6.51
CA ALA A 328 -1.29 -0.09 -5.17
C ALA A 328 -0.16 -0.78 -4.42
N ASP A 329 0.27 -0.24 -3.29
CA ASP A 329 1.35 -0.80 -2.45
C ASP A 329 2.55 -1.33 -3.25
N GLY A 330 3.03 -0.51 -4.21
CA GLY A 330 4.17 -0.84 -5.06
C GLY A 330 3.92 -1.87 -6.16
N LEU A 331 2.71 -2.40 -6.29
CA LEU A 331 2.30 -3.26 -7.40
C LEU A 331 1.56 -2.45 -8.47
N ALA A 332 1.64 -2.90 -9.71
CA ALA A 332 0.79 -2.41 -10.78
C ALA A 332 -0.47 -3.27 -10.89
N VAL A 333 -1.62 -2.60 -10.98
CA VAL A 333 -2.93 -3.24 -11.09
C VAL A 333 -3.55 -2.87 -12.44
N PRO A 334 -3.32 -3.69 -13.49
CA PRO A 334 -4.04 -3.59 -14.74
C PRO A 334 -5.56 -3.68 -14.59
N VAL A 335 -6.27 -2.94 -15.44
CA VAL A 335 -7.73 -2.88 -15.46
C VAL A 335 -8.24 -3.12 -16.87
N TRP A 336 -9.24 -3.95 -16.99
CA TRP A 336 -9.98 -4.18 -18.23
C TRP A 336 -11.44 -3.80 -18.04
N ASP A 337 -11.98 -3.03 -18.98
CA ASP A 337 -13.42 -2.95 -19.18
C ASP A 337 -13.87 -4.27 -19.80
N LEU A 338 -14.96 -4.82 -19.33
CA LEU A 338 -15.60 -6.02 -19.86
C LEU A 338 -16.81 -5.62 -20.71
N ALA A 339 -17.25 -6.52 -21.61
CA ALA A 339 -18.52 -6.34 -22.28
C ALA A 339 -19.68 -6.36 -21.27
N ALA A 340 -20.78 -5.70 -21.60
CA ALA A 340 -21.98 -5.72 -20.78
C ALA A 340 -22.42 -7.17 -20.52
N ASP A 341 -22.92 -7.40 -19.31
CA ASP A 341 -23.41 -8.71 -18.85
C ASP A 341 -22.35 -9.85 -18.88
N THR A 342 -21.05 -9.48 -18.79
CA THR A 342 -19.98 -10.45 -18.64
C THR A 342 -19.87 -10.89 -17.18
N GLU A 343 -20.29 -12.11 -16.89
CA GLU A 343 -20.14 -12.74 -15.57
C GLU A 343 -18.69 -13.15 -15.30
N ALA A 344 -18.33 -13.30 -14.02
CA ALA A 344 -16.97 -13.61 -13.58
C ALA A 344 -16.42 -14.91 -14.19
N GLU A 345 -17.26 -15.94 -14.30
CA GLU A 345 -16.93 -17.25 -14.83
C GLU A 345 -16.42 -17.19 -16.29
N ARG A 346 -16.91 -16.24 -17.07
CA ARG A 346 -16.44 -16.03 -18.46
C ARG A 346 -15.03 -15.45 -18.55
N CYS A 347 -14.53 -14.91 -17.46
CA CYS A 347 -13.17 -14.37 -17.37
C CYS A 347 -12.14 -15.42 -16.94
N GLU A 348 -12.54 -16.54 -16.37
CA GLU A 348 -11.64 -17.54 -15.75
C GLU A 348 -10.62 -18.10 -16.75
N GLU A 349 -11.09 -18.72 -17.85
CA GLU A 349 -10.23 -19.30 -18.87
C GLU A 349 -9.37 -18.25 -19.59
N PRO A 350 -9.92 -17.10 -20.06
CA PRO A 350 -9.11 -16.05 -20.66
C PRO A 350 -8.06 -15.45 -19.72
N ALA A 351 -8.37 -15.29 -18.44
CA ALA A 351 -7.41 -14.82 -17.44
C ALA A 351 -6.28 -15.82 -17.21
N ALA A 352 -6.59 -17.12 -17.17
CA ALA A 352 -5.58 -18.18 -17.08
C ALA A 352 -4.65 -18.16 -18.31
N ALA A 353 -5.21 -18.02 -19.50
CA ALA A 353 -4.44 -17.92 -20.75
C ALA A 353 -3.56 -16.65 -20.77
N LEU A 354 -4.10 -15.50 -20.34
CA LEU A 354 -3.35 -14.24 -20.21
C LEU A 354 -2.22 -14.38 -19.20
N ARG A 355 -2.43 -15.05 -18.06
CA ARG A 355 -1.38 -15.29 -17.05
C ARG A 355 -0.19 -16.04 -17.62
N LEU A 356 -0.45 -17.11 -18.38
CA LEU A 356 0.61 -17.87 -19.06
C LEU A 356 1.37 -17.02 -20.06
N ALA A 357 0.64 -16.25 -20.87
CA ALA A 357 1.22 -15.34 -21.85
C ALA A 357 2.05 -14.22 -21.18
N TYR A 358 1.56 -13.67 -20.09
CA TYR A 358 2.26 -12.64 -19.31
C TYR A 358 3.57 -13.17 -18.71
N ARG A 359 3.55 -14.37 -18.11
CA ARG A 359 4.78 -15.01 -17.59
C ARG A 359 5.81 -15.25 -18.68
N ALA A 360 5.39 -15.71 -19.87
CA ALA A 360 6.27 -15.89 -21.00
C ALA A 360 6.86 -14.56 -21.49
N ALA A 361 6.04 -13.50 -21.54
CA ALA A 361 6.49 -12.17 -21.95
C ALA A 361 7.45 -11.51 -20.94
N LEU A 362 7.27 -11.76 -19.62
CA LEU A 362 8.22 -11.32 -18.58
C LEU A 362 9.57 -12.03 -18.69
N ALA A 363 9.56 -13.31 -19.02
CA ALA A 363 10.77 -14.12 -19.17
C ALA A 363 11.55 -13.87 -20.47
N ASP A 364 10.97 -13.13 -21.42
CA ASP A 364 11.60 -12.84 -22.71
C ASP A 364 12.66 -11.72 -22.58
N PRO A 365 13.96 -12.04 -22.72
CA PRO A 365 15.02 -11.05 -22.58
C PRO A 365 15.23 -10.19 -23.85
N THR A 366 14.47 -10.44 -24.93
CA THR A 366 14.65 -9.76 -26.22
C THR A 366 14.28 -8.28 -26.07
N PRO A 367 15.06 -7.33 -26.58
CA PRO A 367 14.67 -5.93 -26.61
C PRO A 367 13.37 -5.71 -27.38
N LEU A 368 12.52 -4.80 -26.89
CA LEU A 368 11.28 -4.46 -27.57
C LEU A 368 11.53 -3.99 -29.00
N ASN A 369 10.73 -4.47 -29.93
CA ASN A 369 10.73 -4.01 -31.33
C ASN A 369 10.08 -2.60 -31.47
N ALA A 370 10.05 -2.04 -32.68
CA ALA A 370 9.54 -0.68 -32.91
C ALA A 370 8.02 -0.53 -32.63
N GLN A 371 7.23 -1.59 -32.86
CA GLN A 371 5.80 -1.60 -32.59
C GLN A 371 5.55 -1.70 -31.08
N GLU A 372 6.23 -2.60 -30.39
CA GLU A 372 6.13 -2.79 -28.95
C GLU A 372 6.54 -1.52 -28.19
N ARG A 373 7.62 -0.84 -28.60
CA ARG A 373 8.02 0.45 -28.00
C ARG A 373 6.95 1.53 -28.15
N ARG A 374 6.27 1.60 -29.31
CA ARG A 374 5.16 2.55 -29.50
C ARG A 374 3.98 2.23 -28.59
N VAL A 375 3.64 0.94 -28.49
CA VAL A 375 2.58 0.48 -27.57
C VAL A 375 2.95 0.80 -26.13
N ARG A 376 4.19 0.49 -25.70
CA ARG A 376 4.68 0.82 -24.36
C ARG A 376 4.53 2.30 -24.01
N ALA A 377 4.92 3.19 -24.91
CA ALA A 377 4.77 4.64 -24.73
C ALA A 377 3.28 5.03 -24.54
N GLY A 378 2.36 4.38 -25.26
CA GLY A 378 0.93 4.57 -25.08
C GLY A 378 0.39 4.02 -23.76
N LEU A 379 0.96 2.93 -23.23
CA LEU A 379 0.59 2.36 -21.94
C LEU A 379 1.02 3.27 -20.77
N VAL A 380 2.23 3.80 -20.79
CA VAL A 380 2.74 4.74 -19.77
C VAL A 380 1.82 5.96 -19.65
N GLY A 381 1.30 6.48 -20.76
CA GLY A 381 0.33 7.58 -20.76
C GLY A 381 -1.06 7.23 -20.18
N ARG A 382 -1.34 5.96 -19.94
CA ARG A 382 -2.59 5.45 -19.37
C ARG A 382 -2.46 5.01 -17.91
N SER A 383 -1.39 5.42 -17.22
CA SER A 383 -1.32 5.20 -15.78
C SER A 383 -2.40 6.03 -15.08
N LEU A 384 -3.35 5.33 -14.46
CA LEU A 384 -4.44 5.95 -13.71
C LEU A 384 -3.93 6.28 -12.32
N THR A 385 -4.07 7.53 -11.89
CA THR A 385 -3.87 7.89 -10.49
C THR A 385 -5.23 7.80 -9.81
N LEU A 386 -5.43 6.83 -8.95
CA LEU A 386 -6.56 6.84 -8.03
C LEU A 386 -6.31 7.95 -7.01
N ARG A 387 -7.23 8.90 -6.95
CA ARG A 387 -7.26 9.96 -5.93
C ARG A 387 -8.39 9.67 -4.96
#